data_b4d91b17fc836d794141d203f4d88f02
#
_entry.id   b4d91b17fc836d794141d203f4d88f02
#
_cell.length_a   1.000
_cell.length_b   1.000
_cell.length_c   1.000
_cell.angle_alpha   90.00
_cell.angle_beta   90.00
_cell.angle_gamma   90.00
#
_symmetry.space_group_name_H-M   'P 1'
#
loop_
_entity.id
_entity.type
_entity.pdbx_description
1 polymer ?
#
loop_
_entity_poly.entity_id
_entity_poly.type
_entity_poly.pdbx_seq_one_letter_code
_entity_poly.pdbx_strand_id
1 'polypeptide(L)'
;MCSRRLAFLGCVLASGCYLGSARNTTPAELASEGGWEIVKAVPDVRQMAREDCGAAALAMVLGYWGTAVTRDEIIAVDPPVPERGIKAAALREFARGQGLQAFLIQGQPGDLEREIQRHRPVLVGVMKRSLLRNYPHYEVVVGINRQNQRVLTLDPAHGLRVNGLEGFAAEWAKASQVALIVFPRSPELQIGAKPSQ
;
A
#
# COMPACT_ATOMS: atom_id res chain seq x y z
N MET A 1 -3.51 60.67 15.72
CA MET A 1 -2.75 59.66 14.95
C MET A 1 -3.14 58.28 15.49
N CYS A 2 -4.04 57.59 14.81
CA CYS A 2 -4.64 56.34 15.27
C CYS A 2 -4.02 55.19 14.46
N SER A 3 -3.13 54.40 15.10
CA SER A 3 -2.40 53.30 14.48
C SER A 3 -3.28 52.05 14.49
N ARG A 4 -3.84 51.69 13.33
CA ARG A 4 -4.56 50.43 13.10
C ARG A 4 -3.56 49.27 13.04
N ARG A 5 -3.54 48.43 14.05
CA ARG A 5 -2.83 47.14 14.03
C ARG A 5 -3.71 46.13 13.24
N LEU A 6 -3.28 45.75 12.06
CA LEU A 6 -3.84 44.59 11.33
C LEU A 6 -3.39 43.33 12.08
N ALA A 7 -4.34 42.62 12.66
CA ALA A 7 -4.13 41.26 13.13
C ALA A 7 -4.17 40.31 11.93
N PHE A 8 -3.02 39.76 11.57
CA PHE A 8 -2.94 38.63 10.63
C PHE A 8 -3.50 37.37 11.34
N LEU A 9 -4.73 37.00 11.00
CA LEU A 9 -5.31 35.71 11.39
C LEU A 9 -4.68 34.64 10.51
N GLY A 10 -3.60 34.01 11.01
CA GLY A 10 -2.96 32.87 10.35
C GLY A 10 -3.93 31.71 10.34
N CYS A 11 -4.42 31.34 9.14
CA CYS A 11 -5.21 30.14 8.91
C CYS A 11 -4.27 28.93 9.11
N VAL A 12 -4.27 28.35 10.31
CA VAL A 12 -3.61 27.08 10.58
C VAL A 12 -4.44 26.01 9.88
N LEU A 13 -4.01 25.60 8.68
CA LEU A 13 -4.50 24.39 8.04
C LEU A 13 -4.13 23.23 8.95
N ALA A 14 -5.06 22.78 9.77
CA ALA A 14 -4.95 21.57 10.56
C ALA A 14 -4.92 20.38 9.60
N SER A 15 -3.77 20.08 9.02
CA SER A 15 -3.48 18.78 8.47
C SER A 15 -3.69 17.80 9.61
N GLY A 16 -4.75 16.97 9.54
CA GLY A 16 -5.10 16.04 10.62
C GLY A 16 -3.89 15.19 10.97
N CYS A 17 -3.23 15.45 12.11
CA CYS A 17 -2.02 14.78 12.52
C CYS A 17 -2.25 13.27 12.58
N TYR A 18 -1.45 12.51 11.84
CA TYR A 18 -1.40 11.05 11.93
C TYR A 18 -0.88 10.64 13.32
N LEU A 19 -1.58 9.72 13.97
CA LEU A 19 -1.28 9.24 15.34
C LEU A 19 -0.66 7.84 15.37
N GLY A 20 -0.32 7.26 14.23
CA GLY A 20 0.33 5.95 14.15
C GLY A 20 1.85 6.03 14.32
N SER A 21 2.50 4.87 14.24
CA SER A 21 3.96 4.73 14.38
C SER A 21 4.73 4.81 13.06
N ALA A 22 4.06 4.85 11.91
CA ALA A 22 4.73 4.95 10.61
C ALA A 22 5.43 6.30 10.43
N ARG A 23 6.68 6.26 9.94
CA ARG A 23 7.52 7.44 9.68
C ARG A 23 8.11 7.36 8.28
N ASN A 24 8.33 8.50 7.65
CA ASN A 24 9.08 8.55 6.40
C ASN A 24 10.51 8.05 6.64
N THR A 25 11.07 7.39 5.65
CA THR A 25 12.44 6.90 5.67
C THR A 25 13.08 7.04 4.29
N THR A 26 14.38 6.85 4.23
CA THR A 26 15.18 6.93 3.01
C THR A 26 15.95 5.62 2.78
N PRO A 27 16.34 5.29 1.53
CA PRO A 27 17.20 4.15 1.27
C PRO A 27 18.51 4.17 2.06
N ALA A 28 19.08 5.35 2.33
CA ALA A 28 20.30 5.50 3.11
C ALA A 28 20.09 5.09 4.58
N GLU A 29 18.98 5.50 5.20
CA GLU A 29 18.62 5.10 6.56
C GLU A 29 18.40 3.59 6.66
N LEU A 30 17.71 2.97 5.69
CA LEU A 30 17.49 1.53 5.66
C LEU A 30 18.83 0.76 5.52
N ALA A 31 19.74 1.25 4.68
CA ALA A 31 21.05 0.65 4.50
C ALA A 31 21.91 0.76 5.78
N SER A 32 21.82 1.85 6.52
CA SER A 32 22.54 2.04 7.77
C SER A 32 22.03 1.18 8.92
N GLU A 33 20.71 0.90 8.94
CA GLU A 33 20.10 0.06 9.97
C GLU A 33 20.45 -1.43 9.77
N GLY A 34 20.51 -1.90 8.53
CA GLY A 34 20.75 -3.31 8.22
C GLY A 34 19.58 -4.24 8.56
N GLY A 35 19.72 -5.54 8.29
CA GLY A 35 18.73 -6.56 8.68
C GLY A 35 17.42 -6.56 7.91
N TRP A 36 17.32 -5.77 6.85
CA TRP A 36 16.13 -5.67 6.02
C TRP A 36 16.10 -6.72 4.91
N GLU A 37 14.98 -7.43 4.79
CA GLU A 37 14.59 -8.15 3.58
C GLU A 37 13.69 -7.22 2.76
N ILE A 38 14.12 -6.79 1.55
CA ILE A 38 13.42 -5.78 0.75
C ILE A 38 13.14 -6.28 -0.65
N VAL A 39 11.91 -6.15 -1.11
CA VAL A 39 11.51 -6.26 -2.52
C VAL A 39 11.88 -4.95 -3.21
N LYS A 40 12.94 -4.99 -4.02
CA LYS A 40 13.47 -3.82 -4.73
C LYS A 40 12.69 -3.53 -6.00
N ALA A 41 12.86 -2.32 -6.54
CA ALA A 41 12.31 -1.89 -7.82
C ALA A 41 10.77 -1.88 -7.91
N VAL A 42 10.07 -1.84 -6.79
CA VAL A 42 8.62 -1.54 -6.80
C VAL A 42 8.46 -0.05 -7.12
N PRO A 43 7.74 0.33 -8.20
CA PRO A 43 7.57 1.73 -8.57
C PRO A 43 6.78 2.50 -7.50
N ASP A 44 7.17 3.74 -7.23
CA ASP A 44 6.42 4.63 -6.33
C ASP A 44 5.33 5.37 -7.13
N VAL A 45 4.09 4.91 -7.04
CA VAL A 45 2.93 5.54 -7.68
C VAL A 45 2.15 6.33 -6.65
N ARG A 46 2.03 7.64 -6.87
CA ARG A 46 1.37 8.53 -5.92
C ARG A 46 -0.13 8.62 -6.16
N GLN A 47 -0.91 8.66 -5.07
CA GLN A 47 -2.31 9.04 -5.15
C GLN A 47 -2.46 10.54 -5.42
N MET A 48 -3.52 10.95 -6.10
CA MET A 48 -3.85 12.34 -6.36
C MET A 48 -5.05 12.80 -5.54
N ALA A 49 -5.98 11.88 -5.27
CA ALA A 49 -7.10 12.08 -4.36
C ALA A 49 -6.99 11.11 -3.18
N ARG A 50 -7.75 11.36 -2.14
CA ARG A 50 -7.73 10.52 -0.93
C ARG A 50 -8.23 9.10 -1.20
N GLU A 51 -9.20 8.97 -2.06
CA GLU A 51 -9.93 7.75 -2.34
C GLU A 51 -9.24 6.84 -3.38
N ASP A 52 -8.18 7.32 -4.06
CA ASP A 52 -7.50 6.56 -5.11
C ASP A 52 -6.24 5.80 -4.63
N CYS A 53 -6.02 5.74 -3.31
CA CYS A 53 -4.90 5.00 -2.71
C CYS A 53 -4.87 3.52 -3.16
N GLY A 54 -6.03 2.87 -3.29
CA GLY A 54 -6.12 1.48 -3.75
C GLY A 54 -5.66 1.31 -5.20
N ALA A 55 -6.05 2.22 -6.09
CA ALA A 55 -5.60 2.21 -7.49
C ALA A 55 -4.10 2.46 -7.59
N ALA A 56 -3.58 3.44 -6.86
CA ALA A 56 -2.14 3.72 -6.83
C ALA A 56 -1.33 2.54 -6.28
N ALA A 57 -1.76 1.94 -5.17
CA ALA A 57 -1.11 0.77 -4.59
C ALA A 57 -1.14 -0.45 -5.53
N LEU A 58 -2.26 -0.68 -6.23
CA LEU A 58 -2.32 -1.75 -7.22
C LEU A 58 -1.40 -1.47 -8.42
N ALA A 59 -1.35 -0.24 -8.92
CA ALA A 59 -0.44 0.16 -10.01
C ALA A 59 1.03 -0.08 -9.64
N MET A 60 1.44 0.15 -8.38
CA MET A 60 2.78 -0.20 -7.88
C MET A 60 3.06 -1.71 -8.03
N VAL A 61 2.12 -2.55 -7.58
CA VAL A 61 2.28 -4.02 -7.62
C VAL A 61 2.28 -4.53 -9.06
N LEU A 62 1.39 -4.04 -9.92
CA LEU A 62 1.34 -4.40 -11.33
C LEU A 62 2.61 -3.96 -12.07
N GLY A 63 3.07 -2.73 -11.82
CA GLY A 63 4.31 -2.21 -12.40
C GLY A 63 5.54 -3.02 -12.00
N TYR A 64 5.61 -3.50 -10.75
CA TYR A 64 6.66 -4.41 -10.30
C TYR A 64 6.71 -5.70 -11.14
N TRP A 65 5.57 -6.23 -11.55
CA TRP A 65 5.46 -7.41 -12.41
C TRP A 65 5.54 -7.11 -13.91
N GLY A 66 5.91 -5.89 -14.29
CA GLY A 66 6.09 -5.49 -15.69
C GLY A 66 4.79 -5.20 -16.43
N THR A 67 3.67 -5.10 -15.73
CA THR A 67 2.39 -4.71 -16.34
C THR A 67 2.26 -3.20 -16.34
N ALA A 68 2.29 -2.59 -17.53
CA ALA A 68 2.23 -1.14 -17.70
C ALA A 68 0.78 -0.64 -17.58
N VAL A 69 0.28 -0.60 -16.34
CA VAL A 69 -1.05 -0.07 -16.01
C VAL A 69 -0.91 1.13 -15.09
N THR A 70 -1.60 2.19 -15.43
CA THR A 70 -1.63 3.42 -14.64
C THR A 70 -2.72 3.38 -13.58
N ARG A 71 -2.59 4.20 -12.54
CA ARG A 71 -3.64 4.43 -11.56
C ARG A 71 -4.95 4.85 -12.21
N ASP A 72 -4.91 5.72 -13.22
CA ASP A 72 -6.10 6.28 -13.86
C ASP A 72 -6.86 5.22 -14.69
N GLU A 73 -6.17 4.27 -15.30
CA GLU A 73 -6.79 3.12 -15.97
C GLU A 73 -7.53 2.21 -14.97
N ILE A 74 -6.97 2.02 -13.76
CA ILE A 74 -7.65 1.25 -12.72
C ILE A 74 -8.93 1.98 -12.25
N ILE A 75 -8.85 3.30 -12.04
CA ILE A 75 -9.99 4.14 -11.65
C ILE A 75 -11.08 4.16 -12.73
N ALA A 76 -10.71 4.13 -14.02
CA ALA A 76 -11.66 4.12 -15.11
C ALA A 76 -12.51 2.84 -15.14
N VAL A 77 -11.96 1.69 -14.69
CA VAL A 77 -12.70 0.41 -14.62
C VAL A 77 -13.53 0.30 -13.33
N ASP A 78 -12.99 0.76 -12.21
CA ASP A 78 -13.67 0.69 -10.91
C ASP A 78 -13.46 2.00 -10.13
N PRO A 79 -14.32 2.99 -10.36
CA PRO A 79 -14.21 4.30 -9.72
C PRO A 79 -14.28 4.19 -8.20
N PRO A 80 -13.42 4.94 -7.47
CA PRO A 80 -13.43 4.91 -6.02
C PRO A 80 -14.72 5.53 -5.45
N VAL A 81 -15.26 4.86 -4.44
CA VAL A 81 -16.43 5.38 -3.70
C VAL A 81 -15.94 6.40 -2.66
N PRO A 82 -16.59 7.58 -2.55
CA PRO A 82 -16.27 8.58 -1.55
C PRO A 82 -16.11 7.97 -0.15
N GLU A 83 -15.06 8.35 0.56
CA GLU A 83 -14.69 7.88 1.91
C GLU A 83 -14.35 6.37 2.06
N ARG A 84 -14.62 5.55 1.04
CA ARG A 84 -14.38 4.09 1.06
C ARG A 84 -13.28 3.63 0.11
N GLY A 85 -12.98 4.43 -0.93
CA GLY A 85 -12.04 4.06 -1.98
C GLY A 85 -12.54 2.89 -2.85
N ILE A 86 -11.62 2.12 -3.42
CA ILE A 86 -11.90 0.94 -4.23
C ILE A 86 -11.91 -0.30 -3.32
N LYS A 87 -12.87 -1.20 -3.54
CA LYS A 87 -12.94 -2.46 -2.77
C LYS A 87 -11.77 -3.38 -3.12
N ALA A 88 -11.19 -4.05 -2.12
CA ALA A 88 -10.10 -5.01 -2.34
C ALA A 88 -10.47 -6.14 -3.33
N ALA A 89 -11.73 -6.56 -3.35
CA ALA A 89 -12.21 -7.56 -4.32
C ALA A 89 -12.13 -7.05 -5.76
N ALA A 90 -12.45 -5.77 -6.00
CA ALA A 90 -12.34 -5.16 -7.32
C ALA A 90 -10.88 -5.03 -7.77
N LEU A 91 -9.97 -4.62 -6.87
CA LEU A 91 -8.53 -4.61 -7.14
C LEU A 91 -8.00 -6.01 -7.51
N ARG A 92 -8.50 -7.06 -6.84
CA ARG A 92 -8.16 -8.46 -7.18
C ARG A 92 -8.63 -8.82 -8.59
N GLU A 93 -9.89 -8.54 -8.93
CA GLU A 93 -10.42 -8.86 -10.25
C GLU A 93 -9.72 -8.07 -11.36
N PHE A 94 -9.38 -6.82 -11.11
CA PHE A 94 -8.58 -6.03 -12.04
C PHE A 94 -7.22 -6.69 -12.30
N ALA A 95 -6.49 -7.09 -11.24
CA ALA A 95 -5.20 -7.78 -11.38
C ALA A 95 -5.32 -9.09 -12.15
N ARG A 96 -6.40 -9.85 -11.93
CA ARG A 96 -6.69 -11.07 -12.68
C ARG A 96 -6.97 -10.80 -14.16
N GLY A 97 -7.68 -9.73 -14.45
CA GLY A 97 -7.92 -9.26 -15.82
C GLY A 97 -6.64 -8.91 -16.58
N GLN A 98 -5.57 -8.54 -15.86
CA GLN A 98 -4.23 -8.35 -16.42
C GLN A 98 -3.43 -9.66 -16.62
N GLY A 99 -4.06 -10.82 -16.44
CA GLY A 99 -3.40 -12.13 -16.63
C GLY A 99 -2.58 -12.62 -15.43
N LEU A 100 -2.57 -11.90 -14.32
CA LEU A 100 -1.87 -12.28 -13.11
C LEU A 100 -2.71 -13.19 -12.21
N GLN A 101 -2.06 -13.95 -11.33
CA GLN A 101 -2.73 -14.57 -10.20
C GLN A 101 -2.90 -13.52 -9.10
N ALA A 102 -4.08 -13.48 -8.50
CA ALA A 102 -4.39 -12.55 -7.43
C ALA A 102 -5.26 -13.22 -6.36
N PHE A 103 -4.78 -13.18 -5.11
CA PHE A 103 -5.41 -13.81 -3.96
C PHE A 103 -5.68 -12.76 -2.88
N LEU A 104 -6.94 -12.60 -2.53
CA LEU A 104 -7.35 -11.77 -1.42
C LEU A 104 -7.50 -12.65 -0.18
N ILE A 105 -6.73 -12.36 0.86
CA ILE A 105 -6.70 -13.15 2.09
C ILE A 105 -6.89 -12.26 3.32
N GLN A 106 -7.30 -12.87 4.42
CA GLN A 106 -7.10 -12.34 5.75
C GLN A 106 -5.72 -12.84 6.21
N GLY A 107 -4.73 -11.94 6.16
CA GLY A 107 -3.33 -12.31 6.36
C GLY A 107 -2.90 -12.28 7.82
N GLN A 108 -1.71 -12.82 8.06
CA GLN A 108 -0.99 -12.74 9.33
C GLN A 108 0.42 -12.18 9.08
N PRO A 109 1.14 -11.67 10.08
CA PRO A 109 2.50 -11.18 9.89
C PRO A 109 3.44 -12.16 9.20
N GLY A 110 3.35 -13.46 9.52
CA GLY A 110 4.12 -14.51 8.87
C GLY A 110 3.78 -14.72 7.38
N ASP A 111 2.58 -14.30 6.91
CA ASP A 111 2.26 -14.33 5.48
C ASP A 111 3.04 -13.24 4.74
N LEU A 112 3.09 -12.03 5.31
CA LEU A 112 3.86 -10.92 4.75
C LEU A 112 5.35 -11.30 4.66
N GLU A 113 5.91 -11.89 5.71
CA GLU A 113 7.29 -12.35 5.72
C GLU A 113 7.56 -13.35 4.59
N ARG A 114 6.71 -14.37 4.44
CA ARG A 114 6.85 -15.37 3.37
C ARG A 114 6.79 -14.76 1.98
N GLU A 115 5.91 -13.79 1.76
CA GLU A 115 5.79 -13.16 0.45
C GLU A 115 6.98 -12.23 0.17
N ILE A 116 7.49 -11.48 1.14
CA ILE A 116 8.70 -10.66 1.00
C ILE A 116 9.91 -11.54 0.69
N GLN A 117 10.07 -12.70 1.37
CA GLN A 117 11.13 -13.68 1.06
C GLN A 117 11.04 -14.26 -0.35
N ARG A 118 9.84 -14.33 -0.91
CA ARG A 118 9.58 -14.72 -2.30
C ARG A 118 9.72 -13.57 -3.29
N HIS A 119 10.21 -12.42 -2.85
CA HIS A 119 10.28 -11.19 -3.63
C HIS A 119 8.93 -10.75 -4.19
N ARG A 120 7.86 -10.87 -3.40
CA ARG A 120 6.51 -10.47 -3.77
C ARG A 120 6.04 -9.31 -2.90
N PRO A 121 5.83 -8.12 -3.47
CA PRO A 121 5.22 -7.01 -2.74
C PRO A 121 3.75 -7.35 -2.44
N VAL A 122 3.27 -6.98 -1.25
CA VAL A 122 1.91 -7.30 -0.79
C VAL A 122 1.11 -6.02 -0.62
N LEU A 123 -0.01 -5.87 -1.34
CA LEU A 123 -0.94 -4.77 -1.12
C LEU A 123 -1.78 -5.09 0.13
N VAL A 124 -1.81 -4.17 1.08
CA VAL A 124 -2.54 -4.32 2.35
C VAL A 124 -3.52 -3.18 2.57
N GLY A 125 -4.68 -3.51 3.13
CA GLY A 125 -5.62 -2.52 3.63
C GLY A 125 -5.36 -2.24 5.10
N VAL A 126 -5.24 -0.98 5.49
CA VAL A 126 -5.02 -0.55 6.88
C VAL A 126 -6.03 0.50 7.30
N MET A 127 -6.24 0.65 8.60
CA MET A 127 -7.05 1.74 9.15
C MET A 127 -6.12 2.76 9.81
N LYS A 128 -5.88 3.87 9.12
CA LYS A 128 -5.02 4.94 9.64
C LYS A 128 -5.71 5.72 10.73
N ARG A 129 -4.95 6.04 11.78
CA ARG A 129 -5.43 6.86 12.90
C ARG A 129 -5.08 8.33 12.68
N SER A 130 -6.03 9.22 12.86
CA SER A 130 -5.78 10.67 12.90
C SER A 130 -6.53 11.30 14.07
N LEU A 131 -6.19 12.56 14.40
CA LEU A 131 -6.87 13.31 15.49
C LEU A 131 -8.36 13.45 15.25
N LEU A 132 -8.78 13.59 14.00
CA LEU A 132 -10.19 13.87 13.67
C LEU A 132 -11.01 12.61 13.43
N ARG A 133 -10.41 11.63 12.72
CA ARG A 133 -11.10 10.37 12.38
C ARG A 133 -10.11 9.30 11.93
N ASN A 134 -10.51 8.04 12.08
CA ASN A 134 -9.83 6.93 11.39
C ASN A 134 -10.33 6.87 9.95
N TYR A 135 -9.47 6.43 9.03
CA TYR A 135 -9.83 6.28 7.62
C TYR A 135 -9.16 5.05 6.99
N PRO A 136 -9.88 4.36 6.07
CA PRO A 136 -9.29 3.25 5.33
C PRO A 136 -8.20 3.75 4.40
N HIS A 137 -7.15 2.96 4.24
CA HIS A 137 -6.04 3.27 3.37
C HIS A 137 -5.41 2.00 2.82
N TYR A 138 -4.80 2.07 1.64
CA TYR A 138 -4.02 0.98 1.07
C TYR A 138 -2.55 1.37 1.00
N GLU A 139 -1.68 0.41 1.35
CA GLU A 139 -0.24 0.51 1.21
C GLU A 139 0.32 -0.77 0.59
N VAL A 140 1.55 -0.73 0.10
CA VAL A 140 2.26 -1.90 -0.38
C VAL A 140 3.40 -2.21 0.58
N VAL A 141 3.34 -3.38 1.23
CA VAL A 141 4.46 -3.91 2.02
C VAL A 141 5.54 -4.34 1.05
N VAL A 142 6.72 -3.76 1.20
CA VAL A 142 7.90 -4.00 0.35
C VAL A 142 9.12 -4.49 1.12
N GLY A 143 9.05 -4.55 2.46
CA GLY A 143 10.17 -5.08 3.24
C GLY A 143 9.81 -5.36 4.69
N ILE A 144 10.65 -6.20 5.31
CA ILE A 144 10.54 -6.58 6.71
C ILE A 144 11.94 -6.62 7.33
N ASN A 145 12.04 -6.09 8.53
CA ASN A 145 13.18 -6.25 9.42
C ASN A 145 12.74 -7.02 10.67
N ARG A 146 13.07 -8.32 10.72
CA ARG A 146 12.67 -9.18 11.84
C ARG A 146 13.41 -8.84 13.12
N GLN A 147 14.67 -8.49 13.00
CA GLN A 147 15.51 -8.21 14.18
C GLN A 147 14.98 -6.99 14.95
N ASN A 148 14.59 -5.95 14.20
CA ASN A 148 14.10 -4.69 14.77
C ASN A 148 12.57 -4.61 14.82
N GLN A 149 11.85 -5.69 14.47
CA GLN A 149 10.39 -5.76 14.46
C GLN A 149 9.77 -4.59 13.67
N ARG A 150 10.19 -4.42 12.41
CA ARG A 150 9.75 -3.32 11.54
C ARG A 150 9.23 -3.80 10.19
N VAL A 151 8.29 -3.05 9.65
CA VAL A 151 7.71 -3.21 8.32
C VAL A 151 8.02 -1.98 7.48
N LEU A 152 8.43 -2.21 6.24
CA LEU A 152 8.65 -1.18 5.22
C LEU A 152 7.48 -1.19 4.24
N THR A 153 6.87 -0.03 4.03
CA THR A 153 5.76 0.13 3.08
C THR A 153 6.05 1.23 2.07
N LEU A 154 5.51 1.08 0.86
CA LEU A 154 5.25 2.19 -0.06
C LEU A 154 3.82 2.66 0.16
N ASP A 155 3.69 3.86 0.69
CA ASP A 155 2.42 4.53 0.97
C ASP A 155 2.10 5.49 -0.19
N PRO A 156 0.98 5.32 -0.92
CA PRO A 156 0.62 6.20 -2.03
C PRO A 156 0.54 7.68 -1.67
N ALA A 157 0.23 8.00 -0.40
CA ALA A 157 0.17 9.38 0.07
C ALA A 157 1.54 9.94 0.47
N HIS A 158 2.44 9.10 0.99
CA HIS A 158 3.64 9.56 1.68
C HIS A 158 4.96 8.98 1.12
N GLY A 159 4.93 7.96 0.26
CA GLY A 159 6.12 7.26 -0.27
C GLY A 159 6.65 6.21 0.69
N LEU A 160 7.98 6.10 0.76
CA LEU A 160 8.62 5.05 1.54
C LEU A 160 8.51 5.33 3.05
N ARG A 161 7.96 4.38 3.78
CA ARG A 161 7.70 4.50 5.22
C ARG A 161 8.12 3.25 5.99
N VAL A 162 8.68 3.48 7.17
CA VAL A 162 8.94 2.44 8.18
C VAL A 162 7.90 2.54 9.28
N ASN A 163 7.38 1.39 9.70
CA ASN A 163 6.47 1.27 10.84
C ASN A 163 6.98 0.19 11.79
N GLY A 164 6.76 0.33 13.11
CA GLY A 164 6.91 -0.78 14.04
C GLY A 164 5.88 -1.87 13.73
N LEU A 165 6.27 -3.13 13.81
CA LEU A 165 5.41 -4.27 13.48
C LEU A 165 4.11 -4.26 14.31
N GLU A 166 4.20 -3.96 15.60
CA GLU A 166 3.03 -3.86 16.49
C GLU A 166 2.06 -2.74 16.04
N GLY A 167 2.57 -1.55 15.75
CA GLY A 167 1.76 -0.42 15.29
C GLY A 167 1.10 -0.69 13.94
N PHE A 168 1.85 -1.27 13.01
CA PHE A 168 1.33 -1.72 11.72
C PHE A 168 0.24 -2.80 11.91
N ALA A 169 0.50 -3.83 12.70
CA ALA A 169 -0.46 -4.90 12.96
C ALA A 169 -1.76 -4.38 13.58
N ALA A 170 -1.68 -3.38 14.47
CA ALA A 170 -2.85 -2.73 15.06
C ALA A 170 -3.69 -1.95 14.03
N GLU A 171 -3.08 -1.27 13.06
CA GLU A 171 -3.76 -0.60 11.96
C GLU A 171 -4.35 -1.62 10.97
N TRP A 172 -3.62 -2.67 10.66
CA TRP A 172 -4.01 -3.75 9.76
C TRP A 172 -5.17 -4.58 10.30
N ALA A 173 -5.14 -4.93 11.59
CA ALA A 173 -6.22 -5.66 12.26
C ALA A 173 -7.56 -4.92 12.18
N LYS A 174 -7.57 -3.59 12.29
CA LYS A 174 -8.78 -2.77 12.17
C LYS A 174 -9.36 -2.75 10.75
N ALA A 175 -8.59 -3.13 9.76
CA ALA A 175 -9.00 -3.33 8.37
C ALA A 175 -9.20 -4.83 8.05
N SER A 176 -9.50 -5.66 9.04
CA SER A 176 -9.71 -7.11 8.90
C SER A 176 -8.50 -7.85 8.30
N GLN A 177 -7.29 -7.33 8.49
CA GLN A 177 -6.05 -7.92 8.00
C GLN A 177 -6.05 -8.20 6.50
N VAL A 178 -6.73 -7.36 5.73
CA VAL A 178 -6.84 -7.51 4.26
C VAL A 178 -5.44 -7.47 3.64
N ALA A 179 -5.11 -8.51 2.88
CA ALA A 179 -3.92 -8.59 2.05
C ALA A 179 -4.27 -9.11 0.66
N LEU A 180 -3.75 -8.45 -0.37
CA LEU A 180 -3.85 -8.85 -1.76
C LEU A 180 -2.46 -9.24 -2.26
N ILE A 181 -2.28 -10.53 -2.56
CA ILE A 181 -1.05 -11.11 -3.08
C ILE A 181 -1.23 -11.29 -4.58
N VAL A 182 -0.34 -10.66 -5.37
CA VAL A 182 -0.40 -10.69 -6.83
C VAL A 182 0.95 -11.15 -7.39
N PHE A 183 0.93 -12.07 -8.33
CA PHE A 183 2.14 -12.57 -8.99
C PHE A 183 1.84 -13.20 -10.37
N PRO A 184 2.83 -13.32 -11.27
CA PRO A 184 2.67 -13.97 -12.57
C PRO A 184 2.29 -15.45 -12.43
N ARG A 185 1.59 -15.98 -13.42
CA ARG A 185 1.38 -17.44 -13.53
C ARG A 185 2.71 -18.10 -13.84
N SER A 186 3.06 -19.16 -13.09
CA SER A 186 4.24 -19.96 -13.43
C SER A 186 4.05 -20.61 -14.78
N PRO A 187 5.06 -20.63 -15.67
CA PRO A 187 4.99 -21.26 -16.97
C PRO A 187 4.61 -22.76 -16.93
N GLU A 188 4.97 -23.44 -15.85
CA GLU A 188 4.71 -24.87 -15.66
C GLU A 188 3.23 -25.23 -15.52
N LEU A 189 2.35 -24.30 -15.12
CA LEU A 189 0.91 -24.56 -15.02
C LEU A 189 0.16 -24.48 -16.37
N GLN A 190 0.82 -24.08 -17.45
CA GLN A 190 0.21 -24.00 -18.77
C GLN A 190 0.26 -25.35 -19.57
N ILE A 191 1.04 -26.33 -19.10
CA ILE A 191 1.21 -27.62 -19.81
C ILE A 191 0.01 -28.57 -19.62
N GLY A 192 -0.91 -28.28 -18.69
CA GLY A 192 -2.05 -29.15 -18.36
C GLY A 192 -3.37 -28.84 -19.05
N ALA A 193 -3.50 -27.75 -19.77
CA ALA A 193 -4.74 -27.40 -20.49
C ALA A 193 -4.72 -27.98 -21.91
N LYS A 194 -5.00 -29.30 -22.03
CA LYS A 194 -5.25 -29.96 -23.33
C LYS A 194 -6.53 -29.32 -23.92
N PRO A 195 -6.52 -28.82 -25.17
CA PRO A 195 -7.74 -28.38 -25.80
C PRO A 195 -8.65 -29.59 -25.97
N SER A 196 -9.88 -29.53 -25.44
CA SER A 196 -10.94 -30.49 -25.73
C SER A 196 -11.33 -30.32 -27.20
N GLN A 197 -11.13 -31.38 -27.99
CA GLN A 197 -11.64 -31.52 -29.32
C GLN A 197 -13.16 -31.75 -29.32
#